data_8065b0e874707d00de2e696b087a168d
#
_entry.id   8065b0e874707d00de2e696b087a168d
#
_cell.length_a   1.000
_cell.length_b   1.000
_cell.length_c   1.000
_cell.angle_alpha   90.00
_cell.angle_beta   90.00
_cell.angle_gamma   90.00
#
_symmetry.space_group_name_H-M   'P 1'
#
loop_
_entity.id
_entity.type
_entity.pdbx_description
1 polymer ?
#
loop_
_entity_poly.entity_id
_entity_poly.type
_entity_poly.pdbx_seq_one_letter_code
_entity_poly.pdbx_strand_id
1 'polypeptide(L)'
;KRNHAQKNSSLIKIKDNNKILMVREIINYLKENYKEEISIDHICNHVAFSKYYTCRTFKEVTGQTILDYINHIRCINARNLILYNGYTISESAYKSGFNNLSYFSKTYKKYMGLLPSEEKIT
;
A
#
# COMPACT_ATOMS: atom_id res chain seq x y z
N LYS A 1 -23.23 -34.98 -12.05
CA LYS A 1 -22.00 -35.43 -11.40
C LYS A 1 -20.88 -34.44 -11.63
N ARG A 2 -20.47 -34.25 -12.85
CA ARG A 2 -19.46 -33.22 -13.17
C ARG A 2 -19.96 -31.82 -12.88
N ASN A 3 -21.27 -31.63 -12.86
CA ASN A 3 -21.89 -30.33 -12.62
C ASN A 3 -21.60 -29.83 -11.21
N HIS A 4 -21.53 -30.72 -10.22
CA HIS A 4 -21.26 -30.33 -8.85
C HIS A 4 -19.84 -29.77 -8.70
N ALA A 5 -18.85 -30.43 -9.26
CA ALA A 5 -17.46 -29.98 -9.23
C ALA A 5 -17.27 -28.68 -10.02
N GLN A 6 -17.95 -28.54 -11.16
CA GLN A 6 -17.89 -27.33 -11.97
C GLN A 6 -18.49 -26.12 -11.25
N LYS A 7 -19.59 -26.31 -10.52
CA LYS A 7 -20.20 -25.27 -9.71
C LYS A 7 -19.23 -24.77 -8.63
N ASN A 8 -18.58 -25.69 -7.92
CA ASN A 8 -17.62 -25.33 -6.89
C ASN A 8 -16.44 -24.56 -7.47
N SER A 9 -15.89 -24.98 -8.59
CA SER A 9 -14.80 -24.29 -9.27
C SER A 9 -15.21 -22.89 -9.70
N SER A 10 -16.41 -22.73 -10.26
CA SER A 10 -16.93 -21.43 -10.69
C SER A 10 -17.13 -20.48 -9.51
N LEU A 11 -17.69 -20.99 -8.40
CA LEU A 11 -17.90 -20.18 -7.19
C LEU A 11 -16.57 -19.73 -6.58
N ILE A 12 -15.56 -20.62 -6.58
CA ILE A 12 -14.22 -20.26 -6.07
C ILE A 12 -13.62 -19.17 -6.94
N LYS A 13 -13.70 -19.28 -8.25
CA LYS A 13 -13.19 -18.25 -9.17
C LYS A 13 -13.89 -16.91 -8.97
N ILE A 14 -15.21 -16.90 -8.78
CA ILE A 14 -15.97 -15.68 -8.53
C ILE A 14 -15.51 -15.02 -7.24
N LYS A 15 -15.35 -15.78 -6.16
CA LYS A 15 -14.88 -15.26 -4.88
C LYS A 15 -13.48 -14.69 -5.00
N ASP A 16 -12.56 -15.38 -5.69
CA ASP A 16 -11.20 -14.93 -5.89
C ASP A 16 -11.18 -13.64 -6.73
N ASN A 17 -11.99 -13.57 -7.77
CA ASN A 17 -12.10 -12.37 -8.59
C ASN A 17 -12.62 -11.18 -7.78
N ASN A 18 -13.61 -11.41 -6.92
CA ASN A 18 -14.15 -10.35 -6.06
C ASN A 18 -13.12 -9.85 -5.06
N LYS A 19 -12.31 -10.74 -4.50
CA LYS A 19 -11.21 -10.36 -3.61
C LYS A 19 -10.17 -9.54 -4.36
N ILE A 20 -9.81 -9.95 -5.56
CA ILE A 20 -8.84 -9.22 -6.39
C ILE A 20 -9.38 -7.84 -6.74
N LEU A 21 -10.65 -7.73 -7.10
CA LEU A 21 -11.26 -6.43 -7.40
C LEU A 21 -11.29 -5.51 -6.19
N MET A 22 -11.61 -6.05 -5.02
CA MET A 22 -11.58 -5.27 -3.77
C MET A 22 -10.17 -4.73 -3.48
N VAL A 23 -9.17 -5.60 -3.60
CA VAL A 23 -7.78 -5.21 -3.38
C VAL A 23 -7.35 -4.16 -4.40
N ARG A 24 -7.76 -4.29 -5.65
CA ARG A 24 -7.48 -3.30 -6.68
C ARG A 24 -8.07 -1.93 -6.32
N GLU A 25 -9.29 -1.89 -5.81
CA GLU A 25 -9.91 -0.65 -5.35
C GLU A 25 -9.13 -0.03 -4.20
N ILE A 26 -8.67 -0.85 -3.26
CA ILE A 26 -7.85 -0.36 -2.15
C ILE A 26 -6.54 0.23 -2.68
N ILE A 27 -5.86 -0.48 -3.57
CA ILE A 27 -4.59 -0.02 -4.15
C ILE A 27 -4.79 1.32 -4.87
N ASN A 28 -5.85 1.43 -5.66
CA ASN A 28 -6.15 2.68 -6.36
C ASN A 28 -6.41 3.83 -5.39
N TYR A 29 -7.16 3.57 -4.32
CA TYR A 29 -7.41 4.54 -3.28
C TYR A 29 -6.10 5.00 -2.62
N LEU A 30 -5.21 4.05 -2.30
CA LEU A 30 -3.92 4.35 -1.69
C LEU A 30 -3.04 5.17 -2.62
N LYS A 31 -2.98 4.82 -3.89
CA LYS A 31 -2.19 5.56 -4.88
C LYS A 31 -2.65 7.01 -5.05
N GLU A 32 -3.95 7.25 -4.94
CA GLU A 32 -4.50 8.59 -5.06
C GLU A 32 -4.37 9.42 -3.78
N ASN A 33 -4.27 8.76 -2.62
CA ASN A 33 -4.38 9.43 -1.33
C ASN A 33 -3.18 9.24 -0.40
N TYR A 34 -2.11 8.57 -0.82
CA TYR A 34 -1.00 8.22 0.09
C TYR A 34 -0.29 9.45 0.66
N LYS A 35 -0.37 10.60 0.02
CA LYS A 35 0.25 11.83 0.52
C LYS A 35 -0.54 12.44 1.66
N GLU A 36 -1.80 12.05 1.81
CA GLU A 36 -2.68 12.51 2.86
C GLU A 36 -2.67 11.54 4.03
N GLU A 37 -3.28 11.95 5.14
CA GLU A 37 -3.48 11.05 6.26
C GLU A 37 -4.52 10.00 5.89
N ILE A 38 -4.15 8.72 6.04
CA ILE A 38 -5.01 7.59 5.69
C ILE A 38 -5.32 6.79 6.94
N SER A 39 -6.62 6.50 7.15
CA SER A 39 -7.05 5.60 8.22
C SER A 39 -7.63 4.32 7.62
N ILE A 40 -7.49 3.22 8.37
CA ILE A 40 -8.09 1.93 7.98
C ILE A 40 -9.61 2.05 7.88
N ASP A 41 -10.21 2.84 8.77
CA ASP A 41 -11.66 3.04 8.76
C ASP A 41 -12.15 3.69 7.45
N HIS A 42 -11.43 4.68 6.95
CA HIS A 42 -11.75 5.29 5.65
C HIS A 42 -11.68 4.27 4.53
N ILE A 43 -10.67 3.40 4.53
CA ILE A 43 -10.51 2.35 3.53
C ILE A 43 -11.68 1.36 3.61
N CYS A 44 -12.02 0.93 4.82
CA CYS A 44 -13.12 -0.02 5.01
C CYS A 44 -14.45 0.57 4.54
N ASN A 45 -14.70 1.84 4.83
CA ASN A 45 -15.90 2.54 4.36
C ASN A 45 -15.94 2.63 2.84
N HIS A 46 -14.78 2.87 2.22
CA HIS A 46 -14.67 2.97 0.77
C HIS A 46 -15.03 1.66 0.07
N VAL A 47 -14.59 0.52 0.61
CA VAL A 47 -14.87 -0.79 0.02
C VAL A 47 -16.13 -1.44 0.58
N ALA A 48 -16.73 -0.89 1.63
CA ALA A 48 -17.96 -1.36 2.27
C ALA A 48 -17.83 -2.76 2.90
N PHE A 49 -16.68 -3.08 3.48
CA PHE A 49 -16.43 -4.32 4.20
C PHE A 49 -15.90 -4.04 5.60
N SER A 50 -15.99 -5.06 6.46
CA SER A 50 -15.46 -4.96 7.82
C SER A 50 -13.94 -4.78 7.82
N LYS A 51 -13.42 -4.21 8.90
CA LYS A 51 -11.98 -4.03 9.07
C LYS A 51 -11.23 -5.35 9.00
N TYR A 52 -11.74 -6.36 9.70
CA TYR A 52 -11.12 -7.68 9.72
C TYR A 52 -11.03 -8.28 8.31
N TYR A 53 -12.14 -8.30 7.59
CA TYR A 53 -12.20 -8.87 6.25
C TYR A 53 -11.31 -8.10 5.28
N THR A 54 -11.33 -6.78 5.34
CA THR A 54 -10.54 -5.91 4.47
C THR A 54 -9.04 -6.14 4.64
N CYS A 55 -8.56 -6.10 5.88
CA CYS A 55 -7.14 -6.28 6.18
C CYS A 55 -6.66 -7.68 5.85
N ARG A 56 -7.45 -8.68 6.19
CA ARG A 56 -7.12 -10.08 5.91
C ARG A 56 -7.04 -10.35 4.42
N THR A 57 -8.03 -9.90 3.67
CA THR A 57 -8.09 -10.12 2.24
C THR A 57 -6.95 -9.41 1.52
N PHE A 58 -6.64 -8.18 1.93
CA PHE A 58 -5.53 -7.44 1.34
C PHE A 58 -4.21 -8.19 1.51
N LYS A 59 -3.95 -8.70 2.71
CA LYS A 59 -2.73 -9.46 2.98
C LYS A 59 -2.71 -10.79 2.24
N GLU A 60 -3.83 -11.49 2.15
CA GLU A 60 -3.91 -12.73 1.39
C GLU A 60 -3.55 -12.53 -0.08
N VAL A 61 -4.06 -11.48 -0.69
CA VAL A 61 -3.87 -11.23 -2.13
C VAL A 61 -2.50 -10.64 -2.43
N THR A 62 -2.03 -9.68 -1.63
CA THR A 62 -0.79 -8.94 -1.92
C THR A 62 0.44 -9.47 -1.20
N GLY A 63 0.26 -10.23 -0.13
CA GLY A 63 1.36 -10.65 0.73
C GLY A 63 1.82 -9.56 1.71
N GLN A 64 1.23 -8.38 1.68
CA GLN A 64 1.59 -7.24 2.53
C GLN A 64 0.39 -6.72 3.29
N THR A 65 0.63 -6.14 4.46
CA THR A 65 -0.43 -5.39 5.14
C THR A 65 -0.70 -4.09 4.38
N ILE A 66 -1.86 -3.50 4.63
CA ILE A 66 -2.19 -2.18 4.05
C ILE A 66 -1.16 -1.14 4.49
N LEU A 67 -0.76 -1.16 5.77
CA LEU A 67 0.25 -0.22 6.29
C LEU A 67 1.59 -0.38 5.57
N ASP A 68 2.03 -1.62 5.37
CA ASP A 68 3.28 -1.90 4.63
C ASP A 68 3.20 -1.34 3.22
N TYR A 69 2.08 -1.53 2.57
CA TYR A 69 1.88 -1.04 1.20
C TYR A 69 1.93 0.48 1.14
N ILE A 70 1.24 1.17 2.05
CA ILE A 70 1.26 2.63 2.13
C ILE A 70 2.68 3.15 2.34
N ASN A 71 3.39 2.57 3.31
CA ASN A 71 4.75 2.97 3.62
C ASN A 71 5.70 2.75 2.44
N HIS A 72 5.50 1.65 1.72
CA HIS A 72 6.33 1.36 0.55
C HIS A 72 6.10 2.39 -0.56
N ILE A 73 4.85 2.71 -0.87
CA ILE A 73 4.51 3.74 -1.86
C ILE A 73 5.13 5.09 -1.48
N ARG A 74 4.99 5.47 -0.21
CA ARG A 74 5.54 6.72 0.31
C ARG A 74 7.05 6.78 0.18
N CYS A 75 7.73 5.68 0.50
CA CYS A 75 9.19 5.60 0.38
C CYS A 75 9.65 5.70 -1.07
N ILE A 76 8.97 5.02 -1.99
CA ILE A 76 9.30 5.10 -3.41
C ILE A 76 9.17 6.53 -3.92
N ASN A 77 8.09 7.22 -3.55
CA ASN A 77 7.90 8.61 -3.94
C ASN A 77 8.96 9.53 -3.35
N ALA A 78 9.28 9.33 -2.05
CA ALA A 78 10.32 10.10 -1.39
C ALA A 78 11.67 9.91 -2.07
N ARG A 79 12.00 8.68 -2.44
CA ARG A 79 13.25 8.39 -3.15
C ARG A 79 13.33 9.14 -4.47
N ASN A 80 12.25 9.14 -5.23
CA ASN A 80 12.21 9.88 -6.49
C ASN A 80 12.41 11.38 -6.30
N LEU A 81 11.82 11.94 -5.24
CA LEU A 81 12.00 13.36 -4.91
C LEU A 81 13.43 13.68 -4.52
N ILE A 82 14.07 12.81 -3.74
CA ILE A 82 15.47 12.97 -3.33
C ILE A 82 16.41 12.86 -4.53
N LEU A 83 16.24 11.81 -5.34
CA LEU A 83 17.19 11.50 -6.41
C LEU A 83 17.02 12.37 -7.65
N TYR A 84 15.81 12.71 -8.02
CA TYR A 84 15.54 13.29 -9.34
C TYR A 84 14.94 14.69 -9.30
N ASN A 85 14.38 15.12 -8.19
CA ASN A 85 13.66 16.40 -8.14
C ASN A 85 14.34 17.47 -7.29
N GLY A 86 15.49 17.16 -6.71
CA GLY A 86 16.29 18.13 -5.97
C GLY A 86 15.73 18.56 -4.61
N TYR A 87 14.77 17.85 -4.07
CA TYR A 87 14.24 18.15 -2.75
C TYR A 87 15.16 17.63 -1.65
N THR A 88 15.15 18.30 -0.51
CA THR A 88 15.84 17.82 0.68
C THR A 88 15.18 16.55 1.19
N ILE A 89 15.89 15.82 2.06
CA ILE A 89 15.32 14.61 2.69
C ILE A 89 14.05 14.97 3.47
N SER A 90 14.10 16.05 4.23
CA SER A 90 12.94 16.51 5.01
C SER A 90 11.75 16.85 4.13
N GLU A 91 11.96 17.64 3.09
CA GLU A 91 10.92 17.99 2.13
C GLU A 91 10.34 16.76 1.44
N SER A 92 11.21 15.83 1.05
CA SER A 92 10.80 14.59 0.37
C SER A 92 9.92 13.74 1.26
N ALA A 93 10.25 13.64 2.55
CA ALA A 93 9.47 12.91 3.52
C ALA A 93 8.06 13.50 3.66
N TYR A 94 7.98 14.81 3.90
CA TYR A 94 6.68 15.47 4.10
C TYR A 94 5.82 15.45 2.83
N LYS A 95 6.42 15.70 1.68
CA LYS A 95 5.70 15.65 0.40
C LYS A 95 5.18 14.25 0.06
N SER A 96 5.81 13.23 0.64
CA SER A 96 5.42 11.83 0.41
C SER A 96 4.40 11.31 1.42
N GLY A 97 4.00 12.13 2.38
CA GLY A 97 2.97 11.77 3.35
C GLY A 97 3.48 11.37 4.72
N PHE A 98 4.79 11.43 4.97
CA PHE A 98 5.35 11.22 6.30
C PHE A 98 5.26 12.52 7.10
N ASN A 99 4.84 12.41 8.36
CA ASN A 99 4.76 13.56 9.25
C ASN A 99 5.79 13.52 10.39
N ASN A 100 6.68 12.53 10.37
CA ASN A 100 7.70 12.34 11.40
C ASN A 100 8.99 11.82 10.73
N LEU A 101 10.07 12.58 10.85
CA LEU A 101 11.32 12.24 10.19
C LEU A 101 12.00 11.00 10.75
N SER A 102 11.89 10.77 12.06
CA SER A 102 12.45 9.57 12.68
C SER A 102 11.76 8.32 12.16
N TYR A 103 10.44 8.36 12.10
CA TYR A 103 9.65 7.27 11.54
C TYR A 103 9.97 7.06 10.06
N PHE A 104 10.09 8.15 9.31
CA PHE A 104 10.48 8.09 7.90
C PHE A 104 11.82 7.38 7.70
N SER A 105 12.84 7.77 8.44
CA SER A 105 14.17 7.18 8.29
C SER A 105 14.19 5.69 8.57
N LYS A 106 13.52 5.26 9.64
CA LYS A 106 13.40 3.84 9.98
C LYS A 106 12.64 3.07 8.89
N THR A 107 11.53 3.63 8.45
CA THR A 107 10.66 3.00 7.44
C THR A 107 11.39 2.92 6.10
N TYR A 108 12.07 3.98 5.72
CA TYR A 108 12.84 4.03 4.48
C TYR A 108 13.91 2.93 4.47
N LYS A 109 14.68 2.81 5.54
CA LYS A 109 15.70 1.77 5.64
C LYS A 109 15.09 0.38 5.54
N LYS A 110 13.94 0.17 6.18
CA LYS A 110 13.25 -1.12 6.15
C LYS A 110 12.85 -1.53 4.73
N TYR A 111 12.28 -0.60 3.96
CA TYR A 111 11.75 -0.94 2.63
C TYR A 111 12.75 -0.72 1.50
N MET A 112 13.65 0.23 1.63
CA MET A 112 14.58 0.58 0.57
C MET A 112 15.99 0.01 0.77
N GLY A 113 16.28 -0.51 1.96
CA GLY A 113 17.55 -1.18 2.26
C GLY A 113 18.67 -0.25 2.72
N LEU A 114 18.45 1.07 2.70
CA LEU A 114 19.45 2.06 3.14
C LEU A 114 18.72 3.27 3.73
N LEU A 115 19.48 4.11 4.45
CA LEU A 115 18.92 5.35 4.96
C LEU A 115 18.74 6.37 3.83
N PRO A 116 17.77 7.30 3.98
CA PRO A 116 17.60 8.36 2.97
C PRO A 116 18.87 9.15 2.71
N SER A 117 19.65 9.40 3.77
CA SER A 117 20.91 10.15 3.67
C SER A 117 22.01 9.39 2.92
N GLU A 118 21.84 8.09 2.74
CA GLU A 118 22.80 7.25 2.03
C GLU A 118 22.50 7.14 0.53
N GLU A 119 21.39 7.69 0.08
CA GLU A 119 21.09 7.75 -1.36
C GLU A 119 22.11 8.64 -2.07
N LYS A 120 22.58 8.18 -3.21
CA LYS A 120 23.55 8.97 -4.01
C LYS A 120 22.78 9.85 -4.99
N ILE A 121 22.95 11.14 -4.81
CA ILE A 121 22.34 12.13 -5.70
C ILE A 121 23.30 12.32 -6.88
N THR A 122 22.74 12.13 -8.08
CA THR A 122 23.52 12.30 -9.32
C THR A 122 23.36 13.68 -9.92
#